data_1e72ff6bef504f1e7c8569bbfb91a50b
#
_entry.id   1e72ff6bef504f1e7c8569bbfb91a50b
#
_cell.length_a   1.000
_cell.length_b   1.000
_cell.length_c   1.000
_cell.angle_alpha   90.00
_cell.angle_beta   90.00
_cell.angle_gamma   90.00
#
_symmetry.space_group_name_H-M   'P 1'
#
loop_
_entity.id
_entity.type
_entity.pdbx_description
1 polymer ?
#
loop_
_entity_poly.entity_id
_entity_poly.type
_entity_poly.pdbx_seq_one_letter_code
_entity_poly.pdbx_strand_id
1 'polypeptide(L)'
;MTVEELLNIENHYRETHRSIHMVRNEVGELVPANMNEDIRFLEDGYIAKHFNPNGKTTSALEKQGLDDFEILMLKCFVGGVSHAFKWDSYENRNSPIPEMCDGLDSVLDKTPIYDEGNDLYRFCTIDDRVDFQVGDIYHVPHYMTTTKDNWKHKTNVYVITPKKNGTNARSLFKMCNHGNENQVTFKRGTDFRIKKIKGGKRKIIYMEEI
;
A
#
# COMPACT_ATOMS: atom_id res chain seq x y z
N MET A 1 2.08 -9.30 17.49
CA MET A 1 3.29 -9.91 16.84
C MET A 1 4.51 -9.03 17.12
N THR A 2 5.65 -9.63 17.37
CA THR A 2 6.94 -8.94 17.51
C THR A 2 7.71 -8.95 16.18
N VAL A 3 8.75 -8.12 16.08
CA VAL A 3 9.68 -8.16 14.92
C VAL A 3 10.35 -9.52 14.79
N GLU A 4 10.76 -10.12 15.91
CA GLU A 4 11.41 -11.43 15.90
C GLU A 4 10.49 -12.54 15.38
N GLU A 5 9.23 -12.55 15.84
CA GLU A 5 8.22 -13.50 15.34
C GLU A 5 8.01 -13.38 13.83
N LEU A 6 7.92 -12.14 13.32
CA LEU A 6 7.73 -11.89 11.88
C LEU A 6 8.96 -12.33 11.07
N LEU A 7 10.17 -12.05 11.55
CA LEU A 7 11.41 -12.49 10.89
C LEU A 7 11.55 -14.02 10.92
N ASN A 8 11.09 -14.69 11.97
CA ASN A 8 11.07 -16.15 12.04
C ASN A 8 10.08 -16.75 11.02
N ILE A 9 8.91 -16.13 10.81
CA ILE A 9 7.98 -16.54 9.76
C ILE A 9 8.64 -16.40 8.38
N GLU A 10 9.27 -15.25 8.10
CA GLU A 10 9.97 -15.04 6.84
C GLU A 10 11.09 -16.06 6.61
N ASN A 11 11.91 -16.35 7.63
CA ASN A 11 12.97 -17.33 7.54
C ASN A 11 12.43 -18.75 7.28
N HIS A 12 11.34 -19.13 7.96
CA HIS A 12 10.69 -20.42 7.72
C HIS A 12 10.21 -20.55 6.26
N TYR A 13 9.57 -19.53 5.71
CA TYR A 13 9.16 -19.52 4.29
C TYR A 13 10.36 -19.66 3.36
N ARG A 14 11.44 -18.93 3.60
CA ARG A 14 12.67 -19.01 2.80
C ARG A 14 13.32 -20.38 2.84
N GLU A 15 13.29 -21.08 3.96
CA GLU A 15 13.85 -22.41 4.11
C GLU A 15 13.00 -23.49 3.42
N THR A 16 11.68 -23.38 3.52
CA THR A 16 10.74 -24.38 3.00
C THR A 16 10.46 -24.23 1.51
N HIS A 17 10.62 -23.02 0.93
CA HIS A 17 10.30 -22.71 -0.46
C HIS A 17 11.53 -22.43 -1.34
N ARG A 18 12.73 -22.86 -0.91
CA ARG A 18 14.00 -22.65 -1.62
C ARG A 18 14.09 -23.26 -3.04
N SER A 19 13.19 -24.15 -3.40
CA SER A 19 13.22 -24.86 -4.68
C SER A 19 12.23 -24.27 -5.71
N ILE A 20 12.07 -22.97 -5.75
CA ILE A 20 11.22 -22.34 -6.76
C ILE A 20 11.84 -22.56 -8.13
N HIS A 21 11.16 -23.36 -8.93
CA HIS A 21 11.57 -23.60 -10.31
C HIS A 21 11.33 -22.34 -11.13
N MET A 22 12.39 -21.78 -11.69
CA MET A 22 12.31 -20.58 -12.53
C MET A 22 11.93 -20.98 -13.95
N VAL A 23 10.92 -20.35 -14.51
CA VAL A 23 10.49 -20.50 -15.91
C VAL A 23 10.57 -19.16 -16.63
N ARG A 24 10.65 -19.19 -17.97
CA ARG A 24 10.55 -17.96 -18.75
C ARG A 24 9.07 -17.65 -19.04
N ASN A 25 8.67 -16.41 -18.75
CA ASN A 25 7.37 -15.90 -19.14
C ASN A 25 7.31 -15.57 -20.64
N GLU A 26 6.17 -15.10 -21.13
CA GLU A 26 5.93 -14.78 -22.55
C GLU A 26 6.88 -13.70 -23.10
N VAL A 27 7.44 -12.84 -22.25
CA VAL A 27 8.41 -11.80 -22.64
C VAL A 27 9.87 -12.22 -22.43
N GLY A 28 10.10 -13.49 -22.05
CA GLY A 28 11.43 -14.08 -21.91
C GLY A 28 12.12 -13.85 -20.57
N GLU A 29 11.44 -13.26 -19.59
CA GLU A 29 11.97 -13.04 -18.23
C GLU A 29 11.89 -14.34 -17.42
N LEU A 30 12.90 -14.57 -16.57
CA LEU A 30 12.88 -15.65 -15.60
C LEU A 30 11.94 -15.30 -14.44
N VAL A 31 10.86 -16.06 -14.31
CA VAL A 31 9.88 -15.93 -13.24
C VAL A 31 9.67 -17.27 -12.55
N PRO A 32 9.32 -17.30 -11.26
CA PRO A 32 8.99 -18.54 -10.57
C PRO A 32 7.80 -19.24 -11.22
N ALA A 33 7.90 -20.56 -11.44
CA ALA A 33 6.86 -21.36 -12.10
C ALA A 33 5.52 -21.36 -11.36
N ASN A 34 5.58 -21.24 -10.03
CA ASN A 34 4.41 -21.17 -9.15
C ASN A 34 4.46 -19.85 -8.40
N MET A 35 4.26 -18.73 -9.11
CA MET A 35 4.14 -17.44 -8.44
C MET A 35 2.87 -17.39 -7.62
N ASN A 36 2.95 -17.86 -6.39
CA ASN A 36 2.07 -17.34 -5.38
C ASN A 36 2.62 -15.96 -5.00
N GLU A 37 2.17 -14.91 -5.71
CA GLU A 37 2.59 -13.53 -5.43
C GLU A 37 2.39 -13.16 -3.96
N ASP A 38 1.49 -13.86 -3.29
CA ASP A 38 1.05 -13.70 -1.92
C ASP A 38 2.20 -13.84 -0.92
N ILE A 39 3.11 -14.78 -1.17
CA ILE A 39 4.20 -15.12 -0.25
C ILE A 39 5.58 -14.78 -0.81
N ARG A 40 5.66 -14.31 -2.04
CA ARG A 40 6.94 -14.03 -2.70
C ARG A 40 7.82 -13.07 -1.89
N PHE A 41 7.23 -12.07 -1.26
CA PHE A 41 7.98 -11.14 -0.43
C PHE A 41 8.63 -11.83 0.79
N LEU A 42 8.03 -12.91 1.30
CA LEU A 42 8.60 -13.74 2.37
C LEU A 42 9.74 -14.60 1.82
N GLU A 43 9.54 -15.25 0.68
CA GLU A 43 10.54 -16.10 0.04
C GLU A 43 11.80 -15.32 -0.32
N ASP A 44 11.66 -14.08 -0.78
CA ASP A 44 12.77 -13.20 -1.13
C ASP A 44 13.43 -12.50 0.07
N GLY A 45 12.89 -12.65 1.28
CA GLY A 45 13.41 -12.04 2.50
C GLY A 45 13.31 -10.50 2.48
N TYR A 46 12.25 -9.96 1.91
CA TYR A 46 12.08 -8.50 1.81
C TYR A 46 11.81 -7.83 3.15
N ILE A 47 11.17 -8.52 4.11
CA ILE A 47 10.92 -7.95 5.45
C ILE A 47 12.26 -7.71 6.15
N ALA A 48 13.15 -8.71 6.18
CA ALA A 48 14.48 -8.59 6.80
C ALA A 48 15.30 -7.45 6.17
N LYS A 49 15.18 -7.23 4.86
CA LYS A 49 15.86 -6.14 4.15
C LYS A 49 15.41 -4.73 4.61
N HIS A 50 14.18 -4.61 5.12
CA HIS A 50 13.66 -3.35 5.64
C HIS A 50 13.95 -3.17 7.14
N PHE A 51 14.37 -4.23 7.83
CA PHE A 51 14.70 -4.17 9.25
C PHE A 51 16.10 -3.54 9.44
N ASN A 52 16.12 -2.34 9.98
CA ASN A 52 17.35 -1.61 10.33
C ASN A 52 17.16 -0.86 11.65
N PRO A 53 17.39 -1.52 12.78
CA PRO A 53 17.13 -0.94 14.10
C PRO A 53 18.03 0.26 14.42
N ASN A 54 19.21 0.36 13.81
CA ASN A 54 20.18 1.44 14.08
C ASN A 54 20.14 2.55 13.02
N GLY A 55 19.13 2.57 12.16
CA GLY A 55 19.01 3.55 11.08
C GLY A 55 18.55 4.92 11.58
N LYS A 56 19.03 6.01 10.96
CA LYS A 56 18.58 7.38 11.26
C LYS A 56 17.06 7.55 11.14
N THR A 57 16.44 6.89 10.15
CA THR A 57 14.98 6.91 9.97
C THR A 57 14.28 6.20 11.13
N THR A 58 14.82 5.08 11.62
CA THR A 58 14.28 4.36 12.78
C THR A 58 14.24 5.28 14.00
N SER A 59 15.38 5.88 14.36
CA SER A 59 15.44 6.80 15.51
C SER A 59 14.54 8.04 15.37
N ALA A 60 14.25 8.48 14.16
CA ALA A 60 13.32 9.58 13.92
C ALA A 60 11.86 9.14 14.14
N LEU A 61 11.51 7.91 13.76
CA LEU A 61 10.17 7.34 13.93
C LEU A 61 9.88 6.95 15.40
N GLU A 62 10.87 6.41 16.12
CA GLU A 62 10.80 6.18 17.57
C GLU A 62 10.43 7.46 18.33
N LYS A 63 11.05 8.60 17.98
CA LYS A 63 10.71 9.90 18.56
C LYS A 63 9.29 10.36 18.25
N GLN A 64 8.66 9.80 17.24
CA GLN A 64 7.25 10.03 16.91
C GLN A 64 6.31 9.03 17.59
N GLY A 65 6.83 8.17 18.47
CA GLY A 65 6.05 7.25 19.28
C GLY A 65 5.70 5.92 18.59
N LEU A 66 6.42 5.56 17.52
CA LEU A 66 6.30 4.23 16.91
C LEU A 66 7.21 3.23 17.63
N ASP A 67 6.72 2.03 17.84
CA ASP A 67 7.53 0.90 18.28
C ASP A 67 8.27 0.22 17.12
N ASP A 68 9.13 -0.75 17.42
CA ASP A 68 9.96 -1.44 16.43
C ASP A 68 9.13 -2.17 15.36
N PHE A 69 8.00 -2.77 15.75
CA PHE A 69 7.13 -3.47 14.83
C PHE A 69 6.41 -2.49 13.90
N GLU A 70 5.87 -1.41 14.44
CA GLU A 70 5.23 -0.34 13.67
C GLU A 70 6.21 0.32 12.70
N ILE A 71 7.45 0.56 13.12
CA ILE A 71 8.51 1.11 12.25
C ILE A 71 8.82 0.15 11.10
N LEU A 72 8.92 -1.14 11.39
CA LEU A 72 9.13 -2.15 10.35
C LEU A 72 7.95 -2.19 9.38
N MET A 73 6.70 -2.17 9.88
CA MET A 73 5.50 -2.14 9.03
C MET A 73 5.46 -0.92 8.13
N LEU A 74 5.76 0.25 8.67
CA LEU A 74 5.84 1.49 7.87
C LEU A 74 6.89 1.39 6.77
N LYS A 75 8.10 0.92 7.09
CA LYS A 75 9.18 0.73 6.10
C LYS A 75 8.81 -0.28 5.02
N CYS A 76 8.21 -1.40 5.39
CA CYS A 76 7.71 -2.39 4.44
C CYS A 76 6.64 -1.80 3.53
N PHE A 77 5.70 -1.03 4.08
CA PHE A 77 4.59 -0.44 3.34
C PHE A 77 5.02 0.63 2.33
N VAL A 78 5.94 1.54 2.72
CA VAL A 78 6.46 2.55 1.79
C VAL A 78 7.55 2.01 0.86
N GLY A 79 8.06 0.83 1.13
CA GLY A 79 9.11 0.15 0.37
C GLY A 79 8.59 -0.93 -0.58
N GLY A 80 9.44 -1.89 -0.89
CA GLY A 80 9.17 -2.98 -1.85
C GLY A 80 8.13 -4.02 -1.41
N VAL A 81 7.66 -3.97 -0.15
CA VAL A 81 6.71 -4.94 0.42
C VAL A 81 5.28 -4.39 0.46
N SER A 82 5.03 -3.25 -0.16
CA SER A 82 3.72 -2.57 -0.11
C SER A 82 2.55 -3.44 -0.60
N HIS A 83 2.80 -4.39 -1.49
CA HIS A 83 1.80 -5.33 -2.00
C HIS A 83 1.26 -6.28 -0.92
N ALA A 84 2.04 -6.64 0.11
CA ALA A 84 1.59 -7.47 1.22
C ALA A 84 0.45 -6.84 2.04
N PHE A 85 0.30 -5.53 1.99
CA PHE A 85 -0.76 -4.78 2.65
C PHE A 85 -1.95 -4.45 1.74
N LYS A 86 -1.80 -4.66 0.43
CA LYS A 86 -2.79 -4.29 -0.59
C LYS A 86 -3.41 -5.53 -1.23
N TRP A 87 -3.51 -6.59 -0.44
CA TRP A 87 -3.88 -7.86 -0.98
C TRP A 87 -5.18 -7.76 -1.81
N ASP A 88 -5.30 -8.62 -2.79
CA ASP A 88 -6.18 -8.47 -3.95
C ASP A 88 -7.65 -8.23 -3.56
N SER A 89 -8.05 -6.97 -3.69
CA SER A 89 -9.42 -6.54 -3.45
C SER A 89 -10.43 -7.13 -4.45
N TYR A 90 -9.98 -7.59 -5.61
CA TYR A 90 -10.84 -8.15 -6.64
C TYR A 90 -11.14 -9.63 -6.38
N GLU A 91 -10.20 -10.35 -5.79
CA GLU A 91 -10.35 -11.76 -5.48
C GLU A 91 -10.70 -12.04 -4.02
N ASN A 92 -10.92 -10.98 -3.24
CA ASN A 92 -11.29 -11.08 -1.82
C ASN A 92 -10.26 -11.86 -0.98
N ARG A 93 -8.97 -11.75 -1.35
CA ARG A 93 -7.88 -12.42 -0.66
C ARG A 93 -7.38 -11.57 0.50
N ASN A 94 -7.21 -12.19 1.64
CA ASN A 94 -6.62 -11.56 2.82
C ASN A 94 -5.09 -11.58 2.74
N SER A 95 -4.44 -10.65 3.44
CA SER A 95 -3.01 -10.70 3.63
C SER A 95 -2.58 -12.06 4.19
N PRO A 96 -1.47 -12.66 3.70
CA PRO A 96 -0.93 -13.91 4.25
C PRO A 96 -0.50 -13.77 5.73
N ILE A 97 -0.21 -12.56 6.17
CA ILE A 97 0.11 -12.23 7.57
C ILE A 97 -0.78 -11.04 7.97
N PRO A 98 -2.01 -11.30 8.46
CA PRO A 98 -2.96 -10.24 8.84
C PRO A 98 -2.40 -9.25 9.87
N GLU A 99 -1.53 -9.69 10.76
CA GLU A 99 -0.91 -8.88 11.81
C GLU A 99 -0.03 -7.76 11.24
N MET A 100 0.49 -7.91 10.02
CA MET A 100 1.17 -6.81 9.34
C MET A 100 0.21 -5.65 9.08
N CYS A 101 -1.02 -5.95 8.68
CA CYS A 101 -2.05 -4.93 8.50
C CYS A 101 -2.43 -4.27 9.83
N ASP A 102 -2.55 -5.04 10.90
CA ASP A 102 -2.86 -4.50 12.24
C ASP A 102 -1.75 -3.56 12.71
N GLY A 103 -0.49 -3.90 12.48
CA GLY A 103 0.65 -3.02 12.75
C GLY A 103 0.61 -1.73 11.92
N LEU A 104 0.24 -1.81 10.65
CA LEU A 104 0.11 -0.62 9.80
C LEU A 104 -1.11 0.23 10.19
N ASP A 105 -2.22 -0.37 10.61
CA ASP A 105 -3.35 0.38 11.16
C ASP A 105 -2.94 1.19 12.38
N SER A 106 -2.15 0.60 13.28
CA SER A 106 -1.61 1.31 14.46
C SER A 106 -0.73 2.50 14.05
N VAL A 107 0.13 2.33 13.03
CA VAL A 107 0.92 3.43 12.46
C VAL A 107 0.01 4.54 11.93
N LEU A 108 -1.02 4.18 11.16
CA LEU A 108 -1.94 5.16 10.58
C LEU A 108 -2.79 5.86 11.63
N ASP A 109 -3.08 5.22 12.78
CA ASP A 109 -3.76 5.86 13.91
C ASP A 109 -2.90 6.94 14.57
N LYS A 110 -1.59 6.76 14.59
CA LYS A 110 -0.61 7.74 15.08
C LYS A 110 -0.22 8.79 14.03
N THR A 111 -0.50 8.51 12.75
CA THR A 111 -0.19 9.42 11.65
C THR A 111 -1.15 10.62 11.63
N PRO A 112 -0.67 11.87 11.45
CA PRO A 112 -1.54 13.03 11.36
C PRO A 112 -2.62 12.88 10.30
N ILE A 113 -3.84 13.30 10.64
CA ILE A 113 -4.95 13.38 9.68
C ILE A 113 -4.57 14.34 8.55
N TYR A 114 -4.97 14.02 7.31
CA TYR A 114 -4.79 14.93 6.20
C TYR A 114 -5.79 16.09 6.32
N ASP A 115 -5.27 17.31 6.41
CA ASP A 115 -6.01 18.54 6.73
C ASP A 115 -5.89 19.65 5.67
N GLU A 116 -5.15 19.38 4.57
CA GLU A 116 -4.92 20.39 3.52
C GLU A 116 -6.16 20.61 2.63
N GLY A 117 -7.12 19.68 2.62
CA GLY A 117 -8.40 19.82 1.89
C GLY A 117 -8.31 19.77 0.37
N ASN A 118 -7.13 19.52 -0.19
CA ASN A 118 -6.92 19.40 -1.62
C ASN A 118 -7.24 17.98 -2.11
N ASP A 119 -7.52 17.85 -3.41
CA ASP A 119 -7.65 16.56 -4.06
C ASP A 119 -6.33 15.76 -3.96
N LEU A 120 -6.48 14.45 -3.83
CA LEU A 120 -5.40 13.48 -3.80
C LEU A 120 -5.38 12.66 -5.09
N TYR A 121 -4.22 12.21 -5.49
CA TYR A 121 -4.02 11.54 -6.78
C TYR A 121 -3.46 10.13 -6.59
N ARG A 122 -4.06 9.15 -7.27
CA ARG A 122 -3.49 7.81 -7.39
C ARG A 122 -3.30 7.50 -8.87
N PHE A 123 -2.04 7.46 -9.30
CA PHE A 123 -1.65 7.07 -10.65
C PHE A 123 -1.52 5.55 -10.71
N CYS A 124 -2.30 4.89 -11.54
CA CYS A 124 -2.34 3.43 -11.59
C CYS A 124 -2.83 2.91 -12.94
N THR A 125 -2.62 1.63 -13.17
CA THR A 125 -3.38 0.89 -14.18
C THR A 125 -4.77 0.66 -13.59
N ILE A 126 -5.81 1.17 -14.26
CA ILE A 126 -7.20 0.89 -13.89
C ILE A 126 -7.54 -0.44 -14.54
N ASP A 127 -7.92 -1.40 -13.72
CA ASP A 127 -8.33 -2.71 -14.19
C ASP A 127 -9.61 -2.60 -15.01
N ASP A 128 -9.57 -3.06 -16.27
CA ASP A 128 -10.72 -3.03 -17.17
C ASP A 128 -11.85 -3.97 -16.73
N ARG A 129 -11.59 -4.88 -15.77
CA ARG A 129 -12.63 -5.70 -15.11
C ARG A 129 -13.55 -4.88 -14.21
N VAL A 130 -13.13 -3.67 -13.83
CA VAL A 130 -13.94 -2.78 -13.00
C VAL A 130 -14.60 -1.73 -13.89
N ASP A 131 -15.88 -1.92 -14.18
CA ASP A 131 -16.69 -0.96 -14.93
C ASP A 131 -17.37 0.01 -13.97
N PHE A 132 -16.66 1.05 -13.58
CA PHE A 132 -17.20 2.10 -12.72
C PHE A 132 -18.25 2.93 -13.47
N GLN A 133 -19.37 3.19 -12.79
CA GLN A 133 -20.39 4.14 -13.21
C GLN A 133 -20.47 5.33 -12.24
N VAL A 134 -20.94 6.46 -12.73
CA VAL A 134 -21.17 7.63 -11.88
C VAL A 134 -22.28 7.30 -10.87
N GLY A 135 -22.01 7.52 -9.60
CA GLY A 135 -22.89 7.19 -8.49
C GLY A 135 -22.49 5.91 -7.74
N ASP A 136 -21.69 5.04 -8.35
CA ASP A 136 -21.22 3.82 -7.69
C ASP A 136 -20.43 4.14 -6.42
N ILE A 137 -20.50 3.22 -5.47
CA ILE A 137 -19.65 3.20 -4.27
C ILE A 137 -18.53 2.20 -4.48
N TYR A 138 -17.32 2.68 -4.45
CA TYR A 138 -16.11 1.86 -4.49
C TYR A 138 -15.62 1.60 -3.07
N HIS A 139 -15.88 0.41 -2.56
CA HIS A 139 -15.35 -0.06 -1.29
C HIS A 139 -13.90 -0.53 -1.46
N VAL A 140 -12.98 0.04 -0.69
CA VAL A 140 -11.56 -0.35 -0.72
C VAL A 140 -11.20 -1.10 0.56
N PRO A 141 -11.14 -2.44 0.52
CA PRO A 141 -10.91 -3.25 1.72
C PRO A 141 -9.47 -3.13 2.24
N HIS A 142 -8.55 -2.64 1.43
CA HIS A 142 -7.14 -2.42 1.76
C HIS A 142 -6.82 -0.92 1.80
N TYR A 143 -5.54 -0.56 1.96
CA TYR A 143 -5.11 0.84 2.01
C TYR A 143 -5.10 1.48 0.62
N MET A 144 -5.73 2.64 0.48
CA MET A 144 -5.64 3.43 -0.74
C MET A 144 -4.47 4.42 -0.63
N THR A 145 -3.35 4.09 -1.25
CA THR A 145 -2.19 5.00 -1.33
C THR A 145 -2.39 6.04 -2.41
N THR A 146 -2.15 7.29 -2.06
CA THR A 146 -2.27 8.45 -2.94
C THR A 146 -1.09 9.39 -2.73
N THR A 147 -0.96 10.40 -3.57
CA THR A 147 -0.06 11.53 -3.38
C THR A 147 -0.86 12.83 -3.42
N LYS A 148 -0.38 13.87 -2.72
CA LYS A 148 -0.93 15.21 -2.86
C LYS A 148 -0.46 15.93 -4.12
N ASP A 149 0.52 15.39 -4.82
CA ASP A 149 1.11 16.00 -6.01
C ASP A 149 0.49 15.48 -7.30
N ASN A 150 0.05 16.40 -8.14
CA ASN A 150 -0.39 16.05 -9.48
C ASN A 150 0.80 15.95 -10.43
N TRP A 151 1.38 14.77 -10.56
CA TRP A 151 2.57 14.51 -11.39
C TRP A 151 2.34 14.66 -12.90
N LYS A 152 1.12 14.98 -13.34
CA LYS A 152 0.73 15.10 -14.76
C LYS A 152 1.12 13.87 -15.61
N HIS A 153 1.16 12.72 -14.98
CA HIS A 153 1.52 11.45 -15.62
C HIS A 153 0.53 11.11 -16.74
N LYS A 154 0.99 10.35 -17.75
CA LYS A 154 0.11 9.89 -18.85
C LYS A 154 -0.74 8.67 -18.48
N THR A 155 -0.49 8.04 -17.33
CA THR A 155 -1.26 6.89 -16.82
C THR A 155 -2.65 7.30 -16.35
N ASN A 156 -3.53 6.33 -16.20
CA ASN A 156 -4.82 6.52 -15.57
C ASN A 156 -4.67 7.10 -14.15
N VAL A 157 -5.68 7.80 -13.68
CA VAL A 157 -5.63 8.42 -12.36
C VAL A 157 -6.99 8.43 -11.68
N TYR A 158 -6.98 8.09 -10.38
CA TYR A 158 -8.05 8.47 -9.47
C TYR A 158 -7.75 9.85 -8.90
N VAL A 159 -8.72 10.75 -8.98
CA VAL A 159 -8.70 12.07 -8.33
C VAL A 159 -9.69 12.01 -7.19
N ILE A 160 -9.20 12.06 -5.95
CA ILE A 160 -9.95 11.73 -4.75
C ILE A 160 -10.10 12.97 -3.89
N THR A 161 -11.33 13.38 -3.63
CA THR A 161 -11.64 14.47 -2.69
C THR A 161 -11.88 13.85 -1.30
N PRO A 162 -11.01 14.14 -0.30
CA PRO A 162 -11.20 13.66 1.06
C PRO A 162 -12.40 14.35 1.74
N LYS A 163 -12.99 13.69 2.76
CA LYS A 163 -13.97 14.33 3.64
C LYS A 163 -13.37 15.55 4.33
N LYS A 164 -14.16 16.60 4.46
CA LYS A 164 -13.73 17.79 5.22
C LYS A 164 -13.57 17.51 6.72
N ASN A 165 -14.40 16.62 7.26
CA ASN A 165 -14.37 16.23 8.67
C ASN A 165 -14.39 14.70 8.77
N GLY A 166 -13.57 14.14 9.66
CA GLY A 166 -13.55 12.69 9.91
C GLY A 166 -13.00 11.87 8.74
N THR A 167 -12.09 12.43 7.93
CA THR A 167 -11.43 11.70 6.84
C THR A 167 -10.57 10.56 7.37
N ASN A 168 -10.56 9.45 6.63
CA ASN A 168 -9.64 8.33 6.81
C ASN A 168 -8.25 8.59 6.20
N ALA A 169 -8.07 9.69 5.48
CA ALA A 169 -6.79 10.07 4.89
C ALA A 169 -5.77 10.45 5.97
N ARG A 170 -4.57 9.90 5.86
CA ARG A 170 -3.44 10.12 6.77
C ARG A 170 -2.24 10.68 6.03
N SER A 171 -1.66 11.75 6.55
CA SER A 171 -0.52 12.47 5.97
C SER A 171 0.78 11.69 6.20
N LEU A 172 0.95 10.55 5.53
CA LEU A 172 2.08 9.64 5.77
C LEU A 172 3.42 10.32 5.50
N PHE A 173 3.47 11.27 4.56
CA PHE A 173 4.65 12.08 4.27
C PHE A 173 5.16 12.90 5.47
N LYS A 174 4.29 13.21 6.46
CA LYS A 174 4.68 13.88 7.72
C LYS A 174 5.42 12.93 8.67
N MET A 175 5.23 11.64 8.52
CA MET A 175 5.94 10.59 9.27
C MET A 175 7.21 10.15 8.54
N CYS A 176 7.06 9.75 7.29
CA CYS A 176 8.14 9.27 6.44
C CYS A 176 7.85 9.64 4.98
N ASN A 177 8.59 10.62 4.45
CA ASN A 177 8.45 11.03 3.05
C ASN A 177 9.41 10.24 2.15
N HIS A 178 9.14 8.95 2.00
CA HIS A 178 9.93 8.05 1.15
C HIS A 178 9.87 8.51 -0.31
N GLY A 179 11.02 8.62 -0.97
CA GLY A 179 11.11 9.01 -2.37
C GLY A 179 10.56 10.41 -2.69
N ASN A 180 10.27 11.25 -1.69
CA ASN A 180 9.61 12.56 -1.83
C ASN A 180 8.24 12.47 -2.54
N GLU A 181 7.54 11.36 -2.38
CA GLU A 181 6.24 11.11 -3.03
C GLU A 181 5.08 11.89 -2.42
N ASN A 182 5.30 12.55 -1.27
CA ASN A 182 4.26 13.27 -0.53
C ASN A 182 3.00 12.40 -0.33
N GLN A 183 3.24 11.15 0.12
CA GLN A 183 2.22 10.12 0.23
C GLN A 183 1.17 10.46 1.29
N VAL A 184 -0.09 10.32 0.88
CA VAL A 184 -1.26 10.34 1.77
C VAL A 184 -1.96 8.99 1.59
N THR A 185 -2.29 8.32 2.70
CA THR A 185 -2.88 6.99 2.66
C THR A 185 -4.24 6.99 3.35
N PHE A 186 -5.28 6.54 2.67
CA PHE A 186 -6.56 6.25 3.31
C PHE A 186 -6.47 4.90 4.03
N LYS A 187 -7.08 4.82 5.22
CA LYS A 187 -7.20 3.58 5.97
C LYS A 187 -7.99 2.53 5.18
N ARG A 188 -7.75 1.26 5.46
CA ARG A 188 -8.53 0.14 4.90
C ARG A 188 -10.01 0.27 5.25
N GLY A 189 -10.87 -0.23 4.35
CA GLY A 189 -12.32 -0.15 4.52
C GLY A 189 -12.92 1.23 4.21
N THR A 190 -12.18 2.12 3.53
CA THR A 190 -12.70 3.43 3.15
C THR A 190 -13.57 3.31 1.89
N ASP A 191 -14.72 3.97 1.91
CA ASP A 191 -15.64 4.03 0.79
C ASP A 191 -15.50 5.32 0.00
N PHE A 192 -15.61 5.19 -1.31
CA PHE A 192 -15.54 6.32 -2.24
C PHE A 192 -16.72 6.30 -3.21
N ARG A 193 -17.39 7.44 -3.37
CA ARG A 193 -18.43 7.59 -4.38
C ARG A 193 -17.86 8.13 -5.68
N ILE A 194 -18.15 7.46 -6.79
CA ILE A 194 -17.74 7.90 -8.12
C ILE A 194 -18.55 9.10 -8.56
N LYS A 195 -17.90 10.24 -8.76
CA LYS A 195 -18.56 11.52 -9.12
C LYS A 195 -18.55 11.80 -10.61
N LYS A 196 -17.48 11.40 -11.29
CA LYS A 196 -17.27 11.69 -12.70
C LYS A 196 -16.23 10.78 -13.29
N ILE A 197 -16.44 10.38 -14.53
CA ILE A 197 -15.48 9.61 -15.32
C ILE A 197 -15.17 10.38 -16.59
N LYS A 198 -13.90 10.57 -16.90
CA LYS A 198 -13.41 11.09 -18.18
C LYS A 198 -12.65 9.98 -18.89
N GLY A 199 -13.13 9.62 -20.10
CA GLY A 199 -12.47 8.67 -21.00
C GLY A 199 -11.47 9.36 -21.93
N GLY A 200 -10.85 8.59 -22.82
CA GLY A 200 -9.88 9.01 -23.81
C GLY A 200 -8.61 8.19 -23.74
N LYS A 201 -7.47 8.74 -24.19
CA LYS A 201 -6.14 8.07 -24.07
C LYS A 201 -5.73 7.80 -22.64
N ARG A 202 -6.36 8.44 -21.68
CA ARG A 202 -6.17 8.35 -20.25
C ARG A 202 -7.54 8.37 -19.57
N LYS A 203 -7.80 7.38 -18.72
CA LYS A 203 -9.01 7.32 -17.90
C LYS A 203 -8.79 8.12 -16.62
N ILE A 204 -9.67 9.04 -16.31
CA ILE A 204 -9.64 9.85 -15.08
C ILE A 204 -10.94 9.61 -14.33
N ILE A 205 -10.85 9.09 -13.13
CA ILE A 205 -11.99 8.80 -12.27
C ILE A 205 -11.94 9.76 -11.08
N TYR A 206 -12.95 10.62 -10.99
CA TYR A 206 -13.15 11.53 -9.86
C TYR A 206 -14.04 10.85 -8.83
N MET A 207 -13.60 10.83 -7.60
CA MET A 207 -14.35 10.22 -6.49
C MET A 207 -14.26 11.08 -5.24
N GLU A 208 -15.23 10.93 -4.35
CA GLU A 208 -15.24 11.57 -3.05
C GLU A 208 -15.29 10.49 -1.96
N GLU A 209 -14.56 10.69 -0.88
CA GLU A 209 -14.67 9.86 0.32
C GLU A 209 -16.03 10.05 0.98
N ILE A 210 -16.71 8.96 1.40
CA ILE A 210 -18.03 8.96 2.02
C ILE A 210 -18.05 8.24 3.37
#